data_41b71d94fb6585920f0fc1cb6d8bf27e
#
_entry.id   41b71d94fb6585920f0fc1cb6d8bf27e
#
_cell.length_a   1.000
_cell.length_b   1.000
_cell.length_c   1.000
_cell.angle_alpha   90.00
_cell.angle_beta   90.00
_cell.angle_gamma   90.00
#
_symmetry.space_group_name_H-M   'P 1'
#
loop_
_entity.id
_entity.type
_entity.pdbx_description
1 polymer ?
#
loop_
_entity_poly.entity_id
_entity_poly.type
_entity_poly.pdbx_seq_one_letter_code
_entity_poly.pdbx_strand_id
1 'polypeptide(L)'
;MSNLKAKLKKQGGFTLVEMLIVVAIIAILIAIAIPMVNAALERAREATDSANERAAIGLAYVELMTDSTTILTVPSGDDPNKAVYVIKDNKGSLETKWPDTGTDIPKAYGKGTEAGDVKVSHAGQVIWVFVDKNGDVTADWKSTSGT
;
A
#
# COMPACT_ATOMS: atom_id res chain seq x y z
N MET A 1 0.36 -73.09 19.99
CA MET A 1 0.33 -72.42 18.69
C MET A 1 -0.79 -71.36 18.74
N SER A 2 -0.36 -70.14 18.96
CA SER A 2 -1.24 -69.02 19.26
C SER A 2 -1.78 -68.39 17.99
N ASN A 3 -3.08 -68.29 17.85
CA ASN A 3 -3.78 -67.63 16.78
C ASN A 3 -3.61 -66.12 16.86
N LEU A 4 -2.65 -65.59 16.14
CA LEU A 4 -2.56 -64.17 15.84
C LEU A 4 -3.55 -63.85 14.67
N LYS A 5 -4.81 -63.78 14.99
CA LYS A 5 -5.79 -63.09 14.12
C LYS A 5 -5.51 -61.62 14.24
N ALA A 6 -4.70 -61.10 13.33
CA ALA A 6 -4.52 -59.67 13.15
C ALA A 6 -5.91 -59.01 12.93
N LYS A 7 -6.33 -58.25 13.90
CA LYS A 7 -7.52 -57.42 13.85
C LYS A 7 -7.23 -56.29 12.86
N LEU A 8 -7.48 -56.55 11.58
CA LEU A 8 -7.48 -55.52 10.55
C LEU A 8 -8.54 -54.50 10.95
N LYS A 9 -8.08 -53.42 11.57
CA LYS A 9 -8.88 -52.26 11.85
C LYS A 9 -9.41 -51.75 10.52
N LYS A 10 -10.71 -51.91 10.26
CA LYS A 10 -11.36 -51.31 9.12
C LYS A 10 -11.09 -49.81 9.20
N GLN A 11 -10.12 -49.33 8.45
CA GLN A 11 -9.97 -47.92 8.20
C GLN A 11 -11.09 -47.60 7.19
N GLY A 12 -12.14 -46.98 7.73
CA GLY A 12 -13.19 -46.42 6.90
C GLY A 12 -12.58 -45.30 6.04
N GLY A 13 -12.30 -45.61 4.79
CA GLY A 13 -11.92 -44.57 3.81
C GLY A 13 -13.13 -43.69 3.55
N PHE A 14 -12.88 -42.41 3.30
CA PHE A 14 -13.92 -41.48 2.88
C PHE A 14 -14.54 -41.95 1.57
N THR A 15 -15.85 -41.84 1.45
CA THR A 15 -16.53 -42.15 0.20
C THR A 15 -16.28 -41.06 -0.82
N LEU A 16 -16.31 -41.41 -2.11
CA LEU A 16 -16.16 -40.46 -3.21
C LEU A 16 -17.21 -39.32 -3.11
N VAL A 17 -18.42 -39.66 -2.67
CA VAL A 17 -19.54 -38.72 -2.52
C VAL A 17 -19.28 -37.72 -1.39
N GLU A 18 -18.72 -38.14 -0.25
CA GLU A 18 -18.36 -37.23 0.85
C GLU A 18 -17.32 -36.22 0.40
N MET A 19 -16.29 -36.63 -0.34
CA MET A 19 -15.29 -35.72 -0.88
C MET A 19 -15.91 -34.75 -1.90
N LEU A 20 -16.82 -35.22 -2.73
CA LEU A 20 -17.45 -34.40 -3.75
C LEU A 20 -18.35 -33.30 -3.10
N ILE A 21 -19.08 -33.63 -2.06
CA ILE A 21 -19.90 -32.67 -1.33
C ILE A 21 -19.01 -31.61 -0.66
N VAL A 22 -17.92 -31.99 -0.01
CA VAL A 22 -16.99 -31.07 0.64
C VAL A 22 -16.40 -30.08 -0.38
N VAL A 23 -15.93 -30.56 -1.52
CA VAL A 23 -15.37 -29.71 -2.57
C VAL A 23 -16.44 -28.74 -3.12
N ALA A 24 -17.68 -29.22 -3.30
CA ALA A 24 -18.78 -28.39 -3.77
C ALA A 24 -19.08 -27.24 -2.77
N ILE A 25 -19.11 -27.53 -1.48
CA ILE A 25 -19.33 -26.51 -0.46
C ILE A 25 -18.18 -25.48 -0.44
N ILE A 26 -16.93 -25.94 -0.48
CA ILE A 26 -15.77 -25.06 -0.52
C ILE A 26 -15.80 -24.17 -1.76
N ALA A 27 -16.16 -24.70 -2.91
CA ALA A 27 -16.26 -23.92 -4.15
C ALA A 27 -17.28 -22.79 -4.04
N ILE A 28 -18.44 -23.03 -3.41
CA ILE A 28 -19.46 -22.01 -3.19
C ILE A 28 -18.96 -20.94 -2.21
N LEU A 29 -18.30 -21.33 -1.12
CA LEU A 29 -17.75 -20.39 -0.16
C LEU A 29 -16.67 -19.49 -0.78
N ILE A 30 -15.77 -20.06 -1.58
CA ILE A 30 -14.74 -19.32 -2.29
C ILE A 30 -15.35 -18.33 -3.29
N ALA A 31 -16.38 -18.75 -4.03
CA ALA A 31 -17.05 -17.88 -5.00
C ALA A 31 -17.62 -16.61 -4.38
N ILE A 32 -18.09 -16.68 -3.14
CA ILE A 32 -18.62 -15.52 -2.40
C ILE A 32 -17.50 -14.74 -1.72
N ALA A 33 -16.47 -15.41 -1.20
CA ALA A 33 -15.41 -14.80 -0.41
C ALA A 33 -14.48 -13.92 -1.27
N ILE A 34 -14.12 -14.35 -2.49
CA ILE A 34 -13.15 -13.65 -3.35
C ILE A 34 -13.54 -12.18 -3.60
N PRO A 35 -14.75 -11.82 -4.04
CA PRO A 35 -15.10 -10.43 -4.31
C PRO A 35 -15.09 -9.57 -3.03
N MET A 36 -15.48 -10.14 -1.89
CA MET A 36 -15.47 -9.43 -0.61
C MET A 36 -14.04 -9.14 -0.13
N VAL A 37 -13.13 -10.11 -0.25
CA VAL A 37 -11.72 -9.94 0.12
C VAL A 37 -11.05 -8.91 -0.78
N ASN A 38 -11.31 -8.91 -2.08
CA ASN A 38 -10.74 -7.92 -3.00
C ASN A 38 -11.17 -6.49 -2.65
N ALA A 39 -12.43 -6.28 -2.29
CA ALA A 39 -12.93 -4.98 -1.85
C ALA A 39 -12.28 -4.53 -0.53
N ALA A 40 -12.07 -5.45 0.43
CA ALA A 40 -11.41 -5.15 1.69
C ALA A 40 -9.92 -4.82 1.51
N LEU A 41 -9.23 -5.55 0.63
CA LEU A 41 -7.82 -5.28 0.28
C LEU A 41 -7.66 -3.90 -0.38
N GLU A 42 -8.58 -3.52 -1.27
CA GLU A 42 -8.51 -2.22 -1.91
C GLU A 42 -8.67 -1.08 -0.91
N ARG A 43 -9.64 -1.17 0.01
CA ARG A 43 -9.78 -0.18 1.09
C ARG A 43 -8.54 -0.10 1.99
N ALA A 44 -7.89 -1.24 2.28
CA ALA A 44 -6.66 -1.27 3.06
C ALA A 44 -5.50 -0.57 2.34
N ARG A 45 -5.40 -0.75 1.02
CA ARG A 45 -4.40 -0.08 0.18
C ARG A 45 -4.62 1.43 0.15
N GLU A 46 -5.85 1.88 -0.08
CA GLU A 46 -6.21 3.30 -0.06
C GLU A 46 -5.93 3.95 1.31
N ALA A 47 -6.21 3.24 2.41
CA ALA A 47 -5.89 3.72 3.75
C ALA A 47 -4.38 3.86 3.98
N THR A 48 -3.57 2.94 3.42
CA THR A 48 -2.11 3.01 3.48
C THR A 48 -1.60 4.19 2.67
N ASP A 49 -2.12 4.41 1.47
CA ASP A 49 -1.76 5.55 0.62
C ASP A 49 -2.06 6.88 1.31
N SER A 50 -3.24 7.02 1.91
CA SER A 50 -3.61 8.21 2.69
C SER A 50 -2.72 8.41 3.94
N ALA A 51 -2.29 7.32 4.58
CA ALA A 51 -1.37 7.41 5.72
C ALA A 51 0.02 7.88 5.28
N ASN A 52 0.53 7.39 4.16
CA ASN A 52 1.81 7.80 3.59
C ASN A 52 1.80 9.28 3.18
N GLU A 53 0.72 9.75 2.56
CA GLU A 53 0.54 11.14 2.19
C GLU A 53 0.57 12.07 3.41
N ARG A 54 -0.17 11.72 4.47
CA ARG A 54 -0.15 12.49 5.73
C ARG A 54 1.22 12.47 6.39
N ALA A 55 1.93 11.35 6.35
CA ALA A 55 3.29 11.24 6.88
C ALA A 55 4.26 12.13 6.10
N ALA A 56 4.14 12.18 4.78
CA ALA A 56 4.95 13.05 3.92
C ALA A 56 4.74 14.54 4.25
N ILE A 57 3.48 14.97 4.38
CA ILE A 57 3.12 16.34 4.77
C ILE A 57 3.65 16.67 6.18
N GLY A 58 3.48 15.74 7.13
CA GLY A 58 3.98 15.93 8.50
C GLY A 58 5.49 16.09 8.56
N LEU A 59 6.24 15.29 7.79
CA LEU A 59 7.69 15.44 7.70
C LEU A 59 8.10 16.77 7.07
N ALA A 60 7.40 17.24 6.05
CA ALA A 60 7.69 18.52 5.43
C ALA A 60 7.52 19.69 6.42
N TYR A 61 6.47 19.68 7.23
CA TYR A 61 6.31 20.68 8.28
C TYR A 61 7.41 20.60 9.34
N VAL A 62 7.84 19.41 9.73
CA VAL A 62 8.96 19.23 10.67
C VAL A 62 10.25 19.80 10.09
N GLU A 63 10.55 19.54 8.81
CA GLU A 63 11.71 20.10 8.13
C GLU A 63 11.68 21.63 8.09
N LEU A 64 10.53 22.23 7.76
CA LEU A 64 10.36 23.67 7.73
C LEU A 64 10.52 24.32 9.11
N MET A 65 10.09 23.64 10.18
CA MET A 65 10.17 24.17 11.55
C MET A 65 11.56 23.98 12.17
N THR A 66 12.35 23.03 11.70
CA THR A 66 13.65 22.70 12.32
C THR A 66 14.81 23.53 11.74
N ASP A 67 14.53 24.42 10.78
CA ASP A 67 15.55 25.22 10.08
C ASP A 67 16.71 24.35 9.53
N SER A 68 16.37 23.10 9.25
CA SER A 68 17.28 22.13 8.66
C SER A 68 17.41 22.46 7.19
N THR A 69 18.37 23.26 6.85
CA THR A 69 18.63 23.94 5.56
C THR A 69 18.78 23.05 4.34
N THR A 70 18.36 21.77 4.40
CA THR A 70 18.84 20.80 3.42
C THR A 70 17.80 20.35 2.40
N ILE A 71 16.51 20.30 2.72
CA ILE A 71 15.56 19.61 1.85
C ILE A 71 14.43 20.50 1.39
N LEU A 72 13.70 21.13 2.30
CA LEU A 72 12.60 22.01 1.97
C LEU A 72 12.78 23.37 2.65
N THR A 73 12.68 24.42 1.87
CA THR A 73 12.66 25.82 2.35
C THR A 73 11.47 26.53 1.74
N VAL A 74 10.98 27.57 2.39
CA VAL A 74 9.97 28.44 1.78
C VAL A 74 10.62 29.15 0.59
N PRO A 75 10.11 28.97 -0.63
CA PRO A 75 10.70 29.59 -1.81
C PRO A 75 10.50 31.10 -1.80
N SER A 76 11.47 31.83 -2.29
CA SER A 76 11.38 33.29 -2.47
C SER A 76 10.66 33.71 -3.76
N GLY A 77 10.28 32.76 -4.59
CA GLY A 77 9.61 32.96 -5.88
C GLY A 77 8.29 32.21 -5.96
N ASP A 78 7.65 32.28 -7.13
CA ASP A 78 6.34 31.63 -7.37
C ASP A 78 6.46 30.14 -7.64
N ASP A 79 7.64 29.60 -7.95
CA ASP A 79 7.85 28.17 -8.14
C ASP A 79 7.93 27.46 -6.78
N PRO A 80 7.09 26.44 -6.52
CA PRO A 80 7.11 25.72 -5.26
C PRO A 80 8.39 24.91 -5.12
N ASN A 81 8.96 24.89 -3.91
CA ASN A 81 9.99 23.93 -3.56
C ASN A 81 9.39 22.55 -3.42
N LYS A 82 10.10 21.51 -3.80
CA LYS A 82 9.55 20.14 -3.87
C LYS A 82 10.53 19.09 -3.38
N ALA A 83 9.99 18.06 -2.77
CA ALA A 83 10.72 16.87 -2.35
C ALA A 83 9.92 15.59 -2.61
N VAL A 84 10.60 14.47 -2.70
CA VAL A 84 9.99 13.13 -2.82
C VAL A 84 9.98 12.47 -1.46
N TYR A 85 8.84 11.89 -1.08
CA TYR A 85 8.75 11.08 0.12
C TYR A 85 9.29 9.67 -0.15
N VAL A 86 10.26 9.26 0.64
CA VAL A 86 10.93 7.96 0.54
C VAL A 86 10.91 7.24 1.89
N ILE A 87 11.02 5.93 1.87
CA ILE A 87 11.26 5.12 3.07
C ILE A 87 12.68 4.58 3.00
N LYS A 88 13.47 4.89 4.02
CA LYS A 88 14.83 4.38 4.17
C LYS A 88 15.01 3.85 5.58
N ASP A 89 15.51 2.64 5.71
CA ASP A 89 15.72 1.97 7.01
C ASP A 89 14.45 1.97 7.90
N ASN A 90 13.29 1.70 7.32
CA ASN A 90 11.97 1.75 7.97
C ASN A 90 11.58 3.14 8.52
N LYS A 91 12.18 4.19 8.03
CA LYS A 91 11.86 5.58 8.39
C LYS A 91 11.49 6.35 7.14
N GLY A 92 10.40 7.13 7.23
CA GLY A 92 10.06 8.11 6.21
C GLY A 92 11.09 9.24 6.20
N SER A 93 11.49 9.69 5.03
CA SER A 93 12.35 10.86 4.82
C SER A 93 11.93 11.59 3.55
N LEU A 94 12.39 12.84 3.42
CA LEU A 94 12.21 13.63 2.20
C LEU A 94 13.55 13.77 1.49
N GLU A 95 13.53 13.70 0.17
CA GLU A 95 14.72 13.89 -0.66
C GLU A 95 14.42 14.87 -1.81
N THR A 96 15.35 15.76 -2.11
CA THR A 96 15.18 16.76 -3.18
C THR A 96 15.41 16.19 -4.57
N LYS A 97 16.08 15.05 -4.65
CA LYS A 97 16.37 14.35 -5.91
C LYS A 97 15.66 13.01 -5.92
N TRP A 98 15.40 12.54 -7.12
CA TRP A 98 14.96 11.16 -7.30
C TRP A 98 15.98 10.22 -6.64
N PRO A 99 15.55 9.36 -5.71
CA PRO A 99 16.49 8.49 -4.99
C PRO A 99 17.10 7.47 -5.94
N ASP A 100 18.38 7.20 -5.71
CA ASP A 100 19.11 6.14 -6.41
C ASP A 100 18.54 4.76 -6.06
N THR A 101 18.89 3.76 -6.88
CA THR A 101 18.49 2.37 -6.71
C THR A 101 18.78 1.85 -5.30
N GLY A 102 17.80 1.38 -4.60
CA GLY A 102 17.91 0.79 -3.23
C GLY A 102 17.11 1.50 -2.16
N THR A 103 16.45 2.59 -2.47
CA THR A 103 15.53 3.28 -1.56
C THR A 103 14.12 2.80 -1.81
N ASP A 104 13.42 2.40 -0.74
CA ASP A 104 12.01 2.05 -0.83
C ASP A 104 11.18 3.33 -0.95
N ILE A 105 10.73 3.63 -2.15
CA ILE A 105 9.83 4.74 -2.41
C ILE A 105 8.41 4.19 -2.25
N PRO A 106 7.59 4.75 -1.35
CA PRO A 106 6.20 4.36 -1.25
C PRO A 106 5.49 4.67 -2.56
N LYS A 107 5.10 3.62 -3.26
CA LYS A 107 4.23 3.73 -4.43
C LYS A 107 2.79 3.52 -3.97
N ALA A 108 1.88 4.26 -4.55
CA ALA A 108 0.47 4.06 -4.29
C ALA A 108 0.05 2.62 -4.61
N TYR A 109 -0.66 2.00 -3.69
CA TYR A 109 -1.17 0.64 -3.80
C TYR A 109 -2.64 0.61 -4.22
N GLY A 110 -3.39 1.65 -3.86
CA GLY A 110 -4.82 1.76 -4.14
C GLY A 110 -5.12 2.22 -5.55
N LYS A 111 -6.32 1.90 -6.01
CA LYS A 111 -6.83 2.38 -7.31
C LYS A 111 -7.27 3.84 -7.25
N GLY A 112 -7.15 4.47 -6.09
CA GLY A 112 -7.56 5.83 -5.82
C GLY A 112 -8.96 5.93 -5.23
N THR A 113 -9.16 7.00 -4.48
CA THR A 113 -10.49 7.38 -3.97
C THR A 113 -11.24 8.16 -5.01
N GLU A 114 -12.55 8.01 -5.04
CA GLU A 114 -13.41 8.83 -5.89
C GLU A 114 -13.45 10.26 -5.34
N ALA A 115 -12.88 11.18 -6.09
CA ALA A 115 -13.20 12.59 -5.92
C ALA A 115 -14.33 12.93 -6.92
N GLY A 116 -15.58 12.80 -6.48
CA GLY A 116 -16.73 12.84 -7.37
C GLY A 116 -16.89 11.55 -8.19
N ASP A 117 -17.37 11.63 -9.41
CA ASP A 117 -17.63 10.48 -10.29
C ASP A 117 -16.40 9.93 -11.02
N VAL A 118 -15.20 10.44 -10.73
CA VAL A 118 -13.95 10.01 -11.39
C VAL A 118 -13.03 9.31 -10.41
N LYS A 119 -12.82 8.02 -10.64
CA LYS A 119 -11.78 7.23 -9.94
C LYS A 119 -10.42 7.64 -10.47
N VAL A 120 -9.64 8.32 -9.66
CA VAL A 120 -8.24 8.61 -9.96
C VAL A 120 -7.38 7.50 -9.37
N SER A 121 -6.79 6.69 -10.24
CA SER A 121 -5.87 5.64 -9.81
C SER A 121 -4.49 6.22 -9.56
N HIS A 122 -4.00 6.07 -8.34
CA HIS A 122 -2.63 6.45 -7.97
C HIS A 122 -1.65 5.27 -8.03
N ALA A 123 -2.11 4.08 -8.43
CA ALA A 123 -1.29 2.88 -8.47
C ALA A 123 0.03 3.08 -9.23
N GLY A 124 1.15 2.84 -8.56
CA GLY A 124 2.49 3.01 -9.12
C GLY A 124 3.02 4.44 -9.13
N GLN A 125 2.25 5.42 -8.68
CA GLN A 125 2.70 6.80 -8.47
C GLN A 125 3.49 6.92 -7.16
N VAL A 126 4.20 8.02 -7.00
CA VAL A 126 4.97 8.36 -5.80
C VAL A 126 4.50 9.70 -5.24
N ILE A 127 4.76 9.91 -3.96
CA ILE A 127 4.35 11.14 -3.29
C ILE A 127 5.41 12.21 -3.50
N TRP A 128 5.00 13.31 -4.09
CA TRP A 128 5.75 14.56 -4.10
C TRP A 128 5.15 15.52 -3.11
N VAL A 129 5.98 16.18 -2.35
CA VAL A 129 5.62 17.23 -1.41
C VAL A 129 6.07 18.56 -1.97
N PHE A 130 5.21 19.55 -1.89
CA PHE A 130 5.43 20.90 -2.39
C PHE A 130 5.24 21.90 -1.26
N VAL A 131 6.12 22.89 -1.21
CA VAL A 131 6.01 24.03 -0.30
C VAL A 131 5.84 25.28 -1.14
N ASP A 132 4.79 26.03 -0.90
CA ASP A 132 4.54 27.29 -1.58
C ASP A 132 5.25 28.49 -0.88
N LYS A 133 5.14 29.66 -1.48
CA LYS A 133 5.71 30.91 -0.96
C LYS A 133 5.15 31.38 0.39
N ASN A 134 4.00 30.84 0.81
CA ASN A 134 3.39 31.15 2.10
C ASN A 134 3.82 30.14 3.19
N GLY A 135 4.56 29.10 2.81
CA GLY A 135 4.94 27.99 3.68
C GLY A 135 3.86 26.92 3.78
N ASP A 136 2.84 26.96 2.93
CA ASP A 136 1.82 25.93 2.89
C ASP A 136 2.36 24.66 2.21
N VAL A 137 2.15 23.51 2.87
CA VAL A 137 2.61 22.22 2.40
C VAL A 137 1.47 21.46 1.75
N THR A 138 1.69 20.99 0.53
CA THR A 138 0.77 20.11 -0.19
C THR A 138 1.51 18.85 -0.64
N ALA A 139 0.80 17.75 -0.75
CA ALA A 139 1.30 16.52 -1.32
C ALA A 139 0.48 16.11 -2.53
N ASP A 140 1.13 15.51 -3.51
CA ASP A 140 0.49 15.05 -4.73
C ASP A 140 1.13 13.75 -5.23
N TRP A 141 0.33 12.87 -5.80
CA TRP A 141 0.77 11.64 -6.40
C TRP A 141 1.16 11.86 -7.85
N LYS A 142 2.44 11.62 -8.18
CA LYS A 142 2.95 11.80 -9.54
C LYS A 142 3.65 10.55 -10.05
N SER A 143 3.67 10.42 -11.36
CA SER A 143 4.40 9.33 -12.00
C SER A 143 5.90 9.39 -11.70
N THR A 144 6.55 8.23 -11.72
CA THR A 144 8.00 8.10 -11.50
C THR A 144 8.84 8.77 -12.58
N SER A 145 8.25 9.12 -13.71
CA SER A 145 8.95 9.71 -14.86
C SER A 145 9.19 11.22 -14.78
N GLY A 146 8.91 11.86 -13.65
CA GLY A 146 9.40 13.23 -13.37
C GLY A 146 9.08 14.33 -14.38
N THR A 147 8.15 14.10 -15.30
CA THR A 147 7.65 15.08 -16.29
C THR A 147 6.20 15.44 -16.00
#